data_d1163844ae0fcc5a3c83995d106b3a1a
#
_entry.id   d1163844ae0fcc5a3c83995d106b3a1a
#
_cell.length_a   1.000
_cell.length_b   1.000
_cell.length_c   1.000
_cell.angle_alpha   90.00
_cell.angle_beta   90.00
_cell.angle_gamma   90.00
#
_symmetry.space_group_name_H-M   'P 1'
#
loop_
_entity.id
_entity.type
_entity.pdbx_description
1 polymer ?
#
loop_
_entity_poly.entity_id
_entity_poly.type
_entity_poly.pdbx_seq_one_letter_code
_entity_poly.pdbx_strand_id
1 'polypeptide(L)'
;MLKLYHAPMSPNSRRVWITLLEKGLEFELVEVNLDGEQLKPEFLAMNPFHHVPVLEDEGFHIVESIAILDYLEAKYPAPAMLPKDAKDLAIARMVQMVTINELLPSIGPLFPLMLGFPGGDPEKIAQAKQKVSIVLKFFDDVLDDRPYFGSENITLAEPVAGTVIPWLAKADVSLSEFPKLSAWRDSLLARPSWQATEASLEALKARMATRMPQQKPG
;
A
#
# COMPACT_ATOMS: atom_id res chain seq x y z
N MET A 1 12.02 6.88 20.05
CA MET A 1 12.22 7.18 18.62
C MET A 1 11.55 6.06 17.82
N LEU A 2 10.70 6.42 16.86
CA LEU A 2 9.99 5.46 16.00
C LEU A 2 10.98 4.76 15.06
N LYS A 3 10.78 3.44 14.85
CA LYS A 3 11.49 2.68 13.80
C LYS A 3 10.48 1.92 12.96
N LEU A 4 10.60 2.05 11.64
CA LEU A 4 9.78 1.32 10.69
C LEU A 4 10.60 0.23 10.00
N TYR A 5 10.34 -1.02 10.35
CA TYR A 5 10.86 -2.18 9.63
C TYR A 5 10.01 -2.42 8.39
N HIS A 6 10.60 -2.30 7.22
CA HIS A 6 9.86 -2.26 5.96
C HIS A 6 10.55 -3.04 4.83
N ALA A 7 9.79 -3.34 3.79
CA ALA A 7 10.36 -3.75 2.51
C ALA A 7 9.91 -2.77 1.42
N PRO A 8 10.82 -2.26 0.56
CA PRO A 8 10.53 -1.18 -0.39
C PRO A 8 9.34 -1.45 -1.33
N MET A 9 9.16 -2.72 -1.73
CA MET A 9 8.09 -3.13 -2.65
C MET A 9 6.77 -3.52 -1.95
N SER A 10 6.73 -3.51 -0.63
CA SER A 10 5.52 -3.86 0.12
C SER A 10 4.55 -2.68 0.18
N PRO A 11 3.35 -2.77 -0.42
CA PRO A 11 2.34 -1.72 -0.30
C PRO A 11 1.92 -1.52 1.16
N ASN A 12 1.96 -2.59 1.97
CA ASN A 12 1.66 -2.52 3.39
C ASN A 12 2.70 -1.70 4.17
N SER A 13 3.98 -1.85 3.83
CA SER A 13 5.05 -1.02 4.42
C SER A 13 4.95 0.43 3.93
N ARG A 14 4.70 0.61 2.63
CA ARG A 14 4.65 1.93 2.01
C ARG A 14 3.54 2.80 2.59
N ARG A 15 2.35 2.25 2.92
CA ARG A 15 1.26 3.03 3.52
C ARG A 15 1.63 3.59 4.90
N VAL A 16 2.37 2.84 5.69
CA VAL A 16 2.86 3.31 6.99
C VAL A 16 3.92 4.39 6.79
N TRP A 17 4.85 4.18 5.88
CA TRP A 17 5.91 5.16 5.57
C TRP A 17 5.32 6.49 5.08
N ILE A 18 4.35 6.46 4.14
CA ILE A 18 3.64 7.66 3.69
C ILE A 18 2.96 8.36 4.88
N THR A 19 2.29 7.61 5.76
CA THR A 19 1.59 8.19 6.92
C THR A 19 2.55 8.86 7.89
N LEU A 20 3.73 8.27 8.15
CA LEU A 20 4.78 8.90 8.96
C LEU A 20 5.24 10.24 8.36
N LEU A 21 5.44 10.28 7.04
CA LEU A 21 5.82 11.50 6.32
C LEU A 21 4.71 12.55 6.32
N GLU A 22 3.45 12.16 6.08
CA GLU A 22 2.30 13.08 6.09
C GLU A 22 2.04 13.68 7.47
N LYS A 23 2.36 12.93 8.53
CA LYS A 23 2.32 13.42 9.92
C LYS A 23 3.56 14.22 10.32
N GLY A 24 4.59 14.30 9.48
CA GLY A 24 5.83 15.01 9.79
C GLY A 24 6.60 14.40 10.97
N LEU A 25 6.47 13.09 11.20
CA LEU A 25 7.13 12.41 12.30
C LEU A 25 8.57 12.05 11.94
N GLU A 26 9.45 12.12 12.94
CA GLU A 26 10.82 11.61 12.84
C GLU A 26 10.83 10.10 13.12
N PHE A 27 11.49 9.34 12.26
CA PHE A 27 11.61 7.89 12.38
C PHE A 27 12.88 7.36 11.71
N GLU A 28 13.34 6.22 12.17
CA GLU A 28 14.36 5.41 11.53
C GLU A 28 13.71 4.42 10.58
N LEU A 29 14.25 4.31 9.35
CA LEU A 29 13.79 3.37 8.35
C LEU A 29 14.73 2.17 8.31
N VAL A 30 14.23 0.98 8.64
CA VAL A 30 15.01 -0.27 8.67
C VAL A 30 14.53 -1.20 7.57
N GLU A 31 15.34 -1.38 6.54
CA GLU A 31 14.99 -2.29 5.44
C GLU A 31 15.12 -3.75 5.88
N VAL A 32 14.07 -4.53 5.63
CA VAL A 32 14.03 -5.98 5.84
C VAL A 32 14.06 -6.67 4.49
N ASN A 33 15.08 -7.50 4.27
CA ASN A 33 15.18 -8.29 3.06
C ASN A 33 14.29 -9.54 3.16
N LEU A 34 13.23 -9.60 2.33
CA LEU A 34 12.28 -10.72 2.33
C LEU A 34 12.84 -12.05 1.74
N ASP A 35 14.15 -12.18 1.65
CA ASP A 35 14.85 -13.41 1.23
C ASP A 35 15.25 -14.32 2.39
N GLY A 36 14.54 -14.24 3.49
CA GLY A 36 14.79 -15.04 4.67
C GLY A 36 15.11 -14.22 5.91
N GLU A 37 15.39 -12.91 5.79
CA GLU A 37 15.64 -12.08 6.96
C GLU A 37 14.41 -11.96 7.88
N GLN A 38 13.21 -11.93 7.29
CA GLN A 38 11.94 -11.98 8.00
C GLN A 38 11.69 -13.30 8.76
N LEU A 39 12.50 -14.33 8.50
CA LEU A 39 12.42 -15.63 9.17
C LEU A 39 13.48 -15.81 10.26
N LYS A 40 14.38 -14.83 10.45
CA LYS A 40 15.37 -14.87 11.51
C LYS A 40 14.72 -14.71 12.89
N PRO A 41 15.28 -15.34 13.94
CA PRO A 41 14.73 -15.26 15.29
C PRO A 41 14.48 -13.84 15.78
N GLU A 42 15.38 -12.91 15.44
CA GLU A 42 15.30 -11.51 15.83
C GLU A 42 14.04 -10.83 15.28
N PHE A 43 13.73 -11.09 14.00
CA PHE A 43 12.52 -10.54 13.38
C PHE A 43 11.26 -11.26 13.87
N LEU A 44 11.32 -12.60 14.02
CA LEU A 44 10.19 -13.39 14.53
C LEU A 44 9.81 -13.02 15.97
N ALA A 45 10.76 -12.55 16.77
CA ALA A 45 10.47 -12.01 18.11
C ALA A 45 9.65 -10.73 18.07
N MET A 46 9.74 -9.93 16.99
CA MET A 46 8.93 -8.72 16.78
C MET A 46 7.60 -9.04 16.11
N ASN A 47 7.62 -9.94 15.11
CA ASN A 47 6.42 -10.34 14.37
C ASN A 47 6.45 -11.85 14.04
N PRO A 48 5.72 -12.68 14.79
CA PRO A 48 5.69 -14.13 14.57
C PRO A 48 5.05 -14.54 13.22
N PHE A 49 4.36 -13.62 12.55
CA PHE A 49 3.78 -13.83 11.22
C PHE A 49 4.76 -13.56 10.08
N HIS A 50 6.01 -13.17 10.38
CA HIS A 50 7.09 -12.88 9.42
C HIS A 50 6.70 -11.89 8.30
N HIS A 51 5.78 -10.98 8.56
CA HIS A 51 5.32 -9.95 7.63
C HIS A 51 5.90 -8.58 7.96
N VAL A 52 6.07 -7.75 6.95
CA VAL A 52 6.32 -6.31 7.08
C VAL A 52 5.06 -5.52 6.71
N PRO A 53 4.84 -4.34 7.32
CA PRO A 53 5.71 -3.62 8.24
C PRO A 53 5.62 -4.08 9.70
N VAL A 54 6.64 -3.71 10.48
CA VAL A 54 6.56 -3.61 11.94
C VAL A 54 6.95 -2.19 12.32
N LEU A 55 6.18 -1.56 13.21
CA LEU A 55 6.55 -0.29 13.83
C LEU A 55 7.04 -0.57 15.24
N GLU A 56 8.23 -0.11 15.57
CA GLU A 56 8.75 -0.09 16.94
C GLU A 56 8.64 1.31 17.52
N ASP A 57 8.06 1.43 18.69
CA ASP A 57 8.02 2.66 19.45
C ASP A 57 8.40 2.39 20.92
N GLU A 58 9.58 2.85 21.32
CA GLU A 58 10.11 2.68 22.68
C GLU A 58 10.12 1.21 23.16
N GLY A 59 10.44 0.29 22.26
CA GLY A 59 10.47 -1.16 22.51
C GLY A 59 9.10 -1.85 22.39
N PHE A 60 8.04 -1.11 22.12
CA PHE A 60 6.73 -1.68 21.79
C PHE A 60 6.64 -1.95 20.29
N HIS A 61 6.42 -3.20 19.91
CA HIS A 61 6.29 -3.60 18.51
C HIS A 61 4.83 -3.70 18.11
N ILE A 62 4.47 -2.99 17.03
CA ILE A 62 3.12 -2.97 16.47
C ILE A 62 3.18 -3.62 15.09
N VAL A 63 2.36 -4.64 14.89
CA VAL A 63 2.19 -5.36 13.64
C VAL A 63 0.84 -5.01 13.02
N GLU A 64 0.60 -5.42 11.78
CA GLU A 64 -0.56 -5.07 10.96
C GLU A 64 -0.61 -3.58 10.58
N SER A 65 -0.45 -3.32 9.30
CA SER A 65 -0.31 -1.94 8.81
C SER A 65 -1.48 -1.03 9.17
N ILE A 66 -2.72 -1.54 9.20
CA ILE A 66 -3.90 -0.75 9.60
C ILE A 66 -3.85 -0.43 11.09
N ALA A 67 -3.47 -1.39 11.94
CA ALA A 67 -3.31 -1.15 13.38
C ALA A 67 -2.19 -0.13 13.65
N ILE A 68 -1.11 -0.17 12.86
CA ILE A 68 -0.04 0.83 12.93
C ILE A 68 -0.58 2.23 12.59
N LEU A 69 -1.40 2.36 11.53
CA LEU A 69 -2.02 3.64 11.16
C LEU A 69 -2.91 4.18 12.28
N ASP A 70 -3.73 3.32 12.89
CA ASP A 70 -4.58 3.70 14.02
C ASP A 70 -3.78 4.12 15.24
N TYR A 71 -2.69 3.41 15.55
CA TYR A 71 -1.77 3.78 16.62
C TYR A 71 -1.16 5.16 16.39
N LEU A 72 -0.66 5.41 15.17
CA LEU A 72 -0.07 6.71 14.81
C LEU A 72 -1.09 7.84 14.91
N GLU A 73 -2.33 7.63 14.48
CA GLU A 73 -3.40 8.62 14.61
C GLU A 73 -3.74 8.91 16.06
N ALA A 74 -3.83 7.88 16.90
CA ALA A 74 -4.16 8.01 18.32
C ALA A 74 -3.05 8.69 19.11
N LYS A 75 -1.78 8.32 18.88
CA LYS A 75 -0.63 8.85 19.61
C LYS A 75 -0.21 10.24 19.11
N TYR A 76 -0.35 10.49 17.81
CA TYR A 76 0.03 11.73 17.14
C TYR A 76 -1.17 12.31 16.38
N PRO A 77 -2.14 12.92 17.09
CA PRO A 77 -3.42 13.34 16.49
C PRO A 77 -3.32 14.57 15.57
N ALA A 78 -2.16 15.21 15.47
CA ALA A 78 -1.93 16.37 14.61
C ALA A 78 -0.72 16.12 13.67
N PRO A 79 -0.89 16.38 12.36
CA PRO A 79 -2.15 16.65 11.67
C PRO A 79 -3.10 15.45 11.72
N ALA A 80 -4.40 15.72 11.88
CA ALA A 80 -5.42 14.68 11.91
C ALA A 80 -5.57 14.06 10.50
N MET A 81 -5.56 12.73 10.44
CA MET A 81 -5.76 11.96 9.21
C MET A 81 -7.03 11.09 9.28
N LEU A 82 -7.89 11.33 10.25
CA LEU A 82 -9.25 10.77 10.32
C LEU A 82 -10.27 11.87 10.52
N PRO A 83 -11.36 11.88 9.73
CA PRO A 83 -12.45 12.80 9.93
C PRO A 83 -13.12 12.62 11.31
N LYS A 84 -13.65 13.72 11.86
CA LYS A 84 -14.43 13.70 13.11
C LYS A 84 -15.91 13.39 12.89
N ASP A 85 -16.45 13.78 11.73
CA ASP A 85 -17.82 13.44 11.36
C ASP A 85 -17.96 11.92 11.15
N ALA A 86 -19.04 11.35 11.65
CA ALA A 86 -19.22 9.90 11.64
C ALA A 86 -19.40 9.33 10.22
N LYS A 87 -20.03 10.07 9.29
CA LYS A 87 -20.22 9.63 7.90
C LYS A 87 -18.91 9.68 7.14
N ASP A 88 -18.18 10.78 7.29
CA ASP A 88 -16.87 10.97 6.66
C ASP A 88 -15.85 9.95 7.18
N LEU A 89 -15.86 9.70 8.49
CA LEU A 89 -15.05 8.64 9.10
C LEU A 89 -15.43 7.26 8.52
N ALA A 90 -16.72 6.99 8.35
CA ALA A 90 -17.17 5.73 7.77
C ALA A 90 -16.70 5.59 6.31
N ILE A 91 -16.70 6.66 5.51
CA ILE A 91 -16.15 6.65 4.14
C ILE A 91 -14.66 6.27 4.17
N ALA A 92 -13.86 6.96 4.98
CA ALA A 92 -12.43 6.66 5.08
C ALA A 92 -12.18 5.20 5.50
N ARG A 93 -12.94 4.67 6.47
CA ARG A 93 -12.83 3.29 6.93
C ARG A 93 -13.32 2.26 5.91
N MET A 94 -14.42 2.55 5.20
CA MET A 94 -14.88 1.68 4.10
C MET A 94 -13.80 1.52 3.03
N VAL A 95 -13.17 2.62 2.60
CA VAL A 95 -12.09 2.57 1.60
C VAL A 95 -10.92 1.72 2.10
N GLN A 96 -10.50 1.86 3.35
CA GLN A 96 -9.47 1.02 3.94
C GLN A 96 -9.85 -0.46 3.91
N MET A 97 -11.04 -0.80 4.40
CA MET A 97 -11.50 -2.20 4.51
C MET A 97 -11.75 -2.82 3.14
N VAL A 98 -12.36 -2.10 2.21
CA VAL A 98 -12.56 -2.58 0.83
C VAL A 98 -11.21 -2.78 0.11
N THR A 99 -10.23 -1.92 0.36
CA THR A 99 -8.89 -2.14 -0.19
C THR A 99 -8.29 -3.45 0.33
N ILE A 100 -8.39 -3.72 1.62
CA ILE A 100 -7.79 -4.91 2.24
C ILE A 100 -8.56 -6.19 1.88
N ASN A 101 -9.89 -6.14 1.94
CA ASN A 101 -10.73 -7.35 1.89
C ASN A 101 -11.20 -7.70 0.47
N GLU A 102 -11.27 -6.70 -0.44
CA GLU A 102 -11.78 -6.92 -1.80
C GLU A 102 -10.71 -6.66 -2.87
N LEU A 103 -10.02 -5.50 -2.81
CA LEU A 103 -9.04 -5.13 -3.84
C LEU A 103 -7.80 -6.04 -3.79
N LEU A 104 -7.13 -6.12 -2.64
CA LEU A 104 -5.88 -6.90 -2.50
C LEU A 104 -6.06 -8.38 -2.84
N PRO A 105 -7.11 -9.09 -2.39
CA PRO A 105 -7.33 -10.47 -2.82
C PRO A 105 -7.60 -10.60 -4.32
N SER A 106 -8.25 -9.60 -4.94
CA SER A 106 -8.60 -9.62 -6.35
C SER A 106 -7.40 -9.43 -7.28
N ILE A 107 -6.34 -8.74 -6.84
CA ILE A 107 -5.16 -8.48 -7.69
C ILE A 107 -4.17 -9.66 -7.76
N GLY A 108 -4.37 -10.72 -7.01
CA GLY A 108 -3.45 -11.86 -7.00
C GLY A 108 -3.06 -12.36 -8.41
N PRO A 109 -4.01 -12.67 -9.31
CA PRO A 109 -3.71 -13.08 -10.68
C PRO A 109 -3.04 -12.00 -11.53
N LEU A 110 -3.18 -10.71 -11.17
CA LEU A 110 -2.59 -9.57 -11.86
C LEU A 110 -1.17 -9.26 -11.36
N PHE A 111 -0.78 -9.77 -10.20
CA PHE A 111 0.47 -9.41 -9.56
C PHE A 111 1.72 -9.66 -10.41
N PRO A 112 1.86 -10.80 -11.13
CA PRO A 112 2.98 -10.99 -12.04
C PRO A 112 3.04 -9.92 -13.13
N LEU A 113 1.88 -9.55 -13.71
CA LEU A 113 1.80 -8.51 -14.75
C LEU A 113 2.21 -7.14 -14.17
N MET A 114 1.77 -6.82 -12.96
CA MET A 114 2.16 -5.58 -12.27
C MET A 114 3.68 -5.50 -12.04
N LEU A 115 4.36 -6.63 -11.92
CA LEU A 115 5.82 -6.71 -11.84
C LEU A 115 6.50 -6.77 -13.22
N GLY A 116 5.72 -6.81 -14.31
CA GLY A 116 6.22 -6.86 -15.68
C GLY A 116 6.63 -8.26 -16.15
N PHE A 117 6.14 -9.31 -15.48
CA PHE A 117 6.30 -10.68 -15.96
C PHE A 117 5.13 -11.04 -16.88
N PRO A 118 5.39 -11.50 -18.10
CA PRO A 118 4.34 -11.96 -19.01
C PRO A 118 3.79 -13.32 -18.55
N GLY A 119 2.53 -13.60 -18.93
CA GLY A 119 1.91 -14.91 -18.69
C GLY A 119 0.82 -14.85 -17.62
N GLY A 120 0.36 -16.01 -17.22
CA GLY A 120 -0.77 -16.22 -16.33
C GLY A 120 -1.96 -16.85 -17.07
N ASP A 121 -2.93 -17.31 -16.32
CA ASP A 121 -4.18 -17.87 -16.83
C ASP A 121 -5.10 -16.72 -17.33
N PRO A 122 -5.42 -16.65 -18.63
CA PRO A 122 -6.20 -15.54 -19.21
C PRO A 122 -7.59 -15.41 -18.58
N GLU A 123 -8.23 -16.53 -18.21
CA GLU A 123 -9.55 -16.52 -17.60
C GLU A 123 -9.48 -15.93 -16.17
N LYS A 124 -8.49 -16.35 -15.37
CA LYS A 124 -8.29 -15.80 -14.02
C LYS A 124 -7.93 -14.32 -14.07
N ILE A 125 -7.13 -13.90 -15.04
CA ILE A 125 -6.79 -12.49 -15.27
C ILE A 125 -8.05 -11.69 -15.59
N ALA A 126 -8.90 -12.18 -16.50
CA ALA A 126 -10.15 -11.51 -16.86
C ALA A 126 -11.10 -11.38 -15.68
N GLN A 127 -11.29 -12.46 -14.91
CA GLN A 127 -12.09 -12.44 -13.67
C GLN A 127 -11.53 -11.48 -12.63
N ALA A 128 -10.21 -11.42 -12.46
CA ALA A 128 -9.56 -10.48 -11.58
C ALA A 128 -9.81 -9.03 -11.98
N LYS A 129 -9.66 -8.70 -13.28
CA LYS A 129 -9.96 -7.37 -13.83
C LYS A 129 -11.42 -6.96 -13.59
N GLN A 130 -12.38 -7.88 -13.73
CA GLN A 130 -13.79 -7.61 -13.43
C GLN A 130 -14.02 -7.27 -11.96
N LYS A 131 -13.45 -8.06 -11.03
CA LYS A 131 -13.55 -7.78 -9.59
C LYS A 131 -12.91 -6.43 -9.23
N VAL A 132 -11.73 -6.15 -9.78
CA VAL A 132 -11.06 -4.88 -9.60
C VAL A 132 -11.92 -3.72 -10.10
N SER A 133 -12.55 -3.84 -11.29
CA SER A 133 -13.43 -2.80 -11.84
C SER A 133 -14.61 -2.48 -10.91
N ILE A 134 -15.20 -3.50 -10.25
CA ILE A 134 -16.27 -3.29 -9.26
C ILE A 134 -15.77 -2.43 -8.09
N VAL A 135 -14.56 -2.72 -7.58
CA VAL A 135 -13.97 -1.96 -6.49
C VAL A 135 -13.62 -0.53 -6.93
N LEU A 136 -13.05 -0.36 -8.12
CA LEU A 136 -12.73 0.97 -8.66
C LEU A 136 -13.99 1.81 -8.83
N LYS A 137 -15.07 1.22 -9.35
CA LYS A 137 -16.36 1.92 -9.44
C LYS A 137 -16.88 2.34 -8.07
N PHE A 138 -16.83 1.44 -7.09
CA PHE A 138 -17.22 1.77 -5.72
C PHE A 138 -16.40 2.95 -5.18
N PHE A 139 -15.08 2.97 -5.40
CA PHE A 139 -14.24 4.07 -4.96
C PHE A 139 -14.55 5.37 -5.70
N ASP A 140 -14.79 5.34 -7.00
CA ASP A 140 -15.18 6.51 -7.78
C ASP A 140 -16.52 7.09 -7.30
N ASP A 141 -17.48 6.21 -6.93
CA ASP A 141 -18.79 6.60 -6.42
C ASP A 141 -18.73 7.22 -5.02
N VAL A 142 -17.86 6.71 -4.11
CA VAL A 142 -17.73 7.26 -2.75
C VAL A 142 -16.78 8.44 -2.65
N LEU A 143 -15.94 8.65 -3.66
CA LEU A 143 -15.15 9.86 -3.82
C LEU A 143 -16.06 10.96 -4.36
N ASP A 144 -16.58 11.77 -3.45
CA ASP A 144 -17.47 12.89 -3.78
C ASP A 144 -16.71 14.04 -4.48
N ASP A 145 -17.14 15.28 -4.35
CA ASP A 145 -16.47 16.42 -4.97
C ASP A 145 -15.25 16.93 -4.18
N ARG A 146 -14.96 16.32 -3.03
CA ARG A 146 -13.78 16.61 -2.22
C ARG A 146 -12.53 15.93 -2.76
N PRO A 147 -11.32 16.45 -2.48
CA PRO A 147 -10.08 15.91 -3.02
C PRO A 147 -9.67 14.57 -2.41
N TYR A 148 -10.23 14.19 -1.23
CA TYR A 148 -9.89 12.95 -0.52
C TYR A 148 -11.15 12.27 0.00
N PHE A 149 -11.07 10.99 0.30
CA PHE A 149 -12.17 10.17 0.78
C PHE A 149 -12.74 10.71 2.10
N GLY A 150 -13.95 11.29 2.03
CA GLY A 150 -14.63 11.85 3.17
C GLY A 150 -14.01 13.13 3.74
N SER A 151 -13.13 13.85 3.02
CA SER A 151 -12.42 14.98 3.62
C SER A 151 -11.86 15.96 2.58
N GLU A 152 -11.69 17.22 3.01
CA GLU A 152 -10.88 18.23 2.30
C GLU A 152 -9.36 18.01 2.52
N ASN A 153 -8.99 17.24 3.54
CA ASN A 153 -7.61 16.93 3.88
C ASN A 153 -7.36 15.44 3.69
N ILE A 154 -6.09 15.11 3.46
CA ILE A 154 -5.67 13.71 3.34
C ILE A 154 -6.07 12.90 4.57
N THR A 155 -6.63 11.70 4.35
CA THR A 155 -7.03 10.77 5.41
C THR A 155 -6.17 9.52 5.42
N LEU A 156 -6.43 8.59 6.33
CA LEU A 156 -5.79 7.27 6.33
C LEU A 156 -6.30 6.35 5.20
N ALA A 157 -7.35 6.73 4.48
CA ALA A 157 -7.80 6.00 3.29
C ALA A 157 -6.79 6.11 2.14
N GLU A 158 -6.22 7.30 1.95
CA GLU A 158 -5.30 7.58 0.85
C GLU A 158 -4.04 6.71 0.87
N PRO A 159 -3.26 6.61 1.96
CA PRO A 159 -2.10 5.72 1.96
C PRO A 159 -2.47 4.25 1.81
N VAL A 160 -3.69 3.84 2.19
CA VAL A 160 -4.14 2.45 2.03
C VAL A 160 -4.49 2.15 0.57
N ALA A 161 -5.39 2.89 -0.05
CA ALA A 161 -5.80 2.68 -1.44
C ALA A 161 -4.75 3.16 -2.44
N GLY A 162 -4.12 4.31 -2.17
CA GLY A 162 -3.15 4.95 -3.07
C GLY A 162 -1.81 4.22 -3.20
N THR A 163 -1.51 3.26 -2.34
CA THR A 163 -0.34 2.38 -2.52
C THR A 163 -0.61 1.20 -3.45
N VAL A 164 -1.86 0.95 -3.80
CA VAL A 164 -2.28 -0.20 -4.64
C VAL A 164 -2.78 0.25 -6.01
N ILE A 165 -3.71 1.20 -6.05
CA ILE A 165 -4.42 1.61 -7.27
C ILE A 165 -3.48 2.07 -8.39
N PRO A 166 -2.44 2.90 -8.17
CA PRO A 166 -1.55 3.33 -9.24
C PRO A 166 -0.82 2.18 -9.96
N TRP A 167 -0.60 1.08 -9.25
CA TRP A 167 0.10 -0.10 -9.82
C TRP A 167 -0.77 -0.90 -10.77
N LEU A 168 -2.09 -0.77 -10.71
CA LEU A 168 -3.04 -1.49 -11.57
C LEU A 168 -2.82 -1.18 -13.05
N ALA A 169 -2.36 0.03 -13.38
CA ALA A 169 -2.01 0.42 -14.75
C ALA A 169 -0.95 -0.50 -15.38
N LYS A 170 -0.06 -1.09 -14.56
CA LYS A 170 0.97 -2.04 -15.04
C LYS A 170 0.39 -3.40 -15.46
N ALA A 171 -0.86 -3.70 -15.07
CA ALA A 171 -1.61 -4.87 -15.49
C ALA A 171 -2.71 -4.52 -16.50
N ASP A 172 -2.58 -3.39 -17.21
CA ASP A 172 -3.55 -2.88 -18.19
C ASP A 172 -4.96 -2.69 -17.59
N VAL A 173 -5.05 -2.27 -16.34
CA VAL A 173 -6.30 -1.82 -15.72
C VAL A 173 -6.34 -0.30 -15.79
N SER A 174 -7.22 0.23 -16.64
CA SER A 174 -7.38 1.66 -16.87
C SER A 174 -8.30 2.30 -15.83
N LEU A 175 -8.01 3.56 -15.47
CA LEU A 175 -8.92 4.41 -14.70
C LEU A 175 -9.74 5.37 -15.58
N SER A 176 -9.73 5.22 -16.91
CA SER A 176 -10.41 6.14 -17.82
C SER A 176 -11.92 6.23 -17.60
N GLU A 177 -12.54 5.15 -17.12
CA GLU A 177 -13.97 5.09 -16.78
C GLU A 177 -14.29 5.61 -15.37
N PHE A 178 -13.27 6.00 -14.59
CA PHE A 178 -13.36 6.44 -13.20
C PHE A 178 -12.67 7.82 -13.05
N PRO A 179 -13.33 8.90 -13.53
CA PRO A 179 -12.66 10.20 -13.67
C PRO A 179 -12.27 10.84 -12.33
N LYS A 180 -13.09 10.68 -11.28
CA LYS A 180 -12.76 11.21 -9.95
C LYS A 180 -11.56 10.47 -9.37
N LEU A 181 -11.58 9.13 -9.46
CA LEU A 181 -10.49 8.30 -8.97
C LEU A 181 -9.19 8.52 -9.76
N SER A 182 -9.28 8.82 -11.06
CA SER A 182 -8.12 9.18 -11.87
C SER A 182 -7.49 10.49 -11.40
N ALA A 183 -8.29 11.54 -11.20
CA ALA A 183 -7.82 12.82 -10.69
C ALA A 183 -7.24 12.70 -9.26
N TRP A 184 -7.89 11.94 -8.39
CA TRP A 184 -7.41 11.62 -7.05
C TRP A 184 -6.04 10.93 -7.08
N ARG A 185 -5.88 9.89 -7.91
CA ARG A 185 -4.58 9.20 -8.08
C ARG A 185 -3.48 10.18 -8.49
N ASP A 186 -3.75 11.04 -9.48
CA ASP A 186 -2.76 11.99 -10.00
C ASP A 186 -2.36 13.01 -8.92
N SER A 187 -3.32 13.46 -8.12
CA SER A 187 -3.06 14.34 -6.97
C SER A 187 -2.16 13.68 -5.92
N LEU A 188 -2.36 12.39 -5.63
CA LEU A 188 -1.52 11.65 -4.71
C LEU A 188 -0.09 11.49 -5.23
N LEU A 189 0.07 11.09 -6.50
CA LEU A 189 1.39 10.89 -7.11
C LEU A 189 2.22 12.19 -7.17
N ALA A 190 1.57 13.35 -7.15
CA ALA A 190 2.24 14.65 -7.08
C ALA A 190 2.72 15.02 -5.66
N ARG A 191 2.29 14.31 -4.61
CA ARG A 191 2.67 14.61 -3.23
C ARG A 191 4.12 14.18 -2.93
N PRO A 192 4.89 15.00 -2.19
CA PRO A 192 6.27 14.67 -1.82
C PRO A 192 6.41 13.32 -1.10
N SER A 193 5.46 12.96 -0.23
CA SER A 193 5.45 11.69 0.51
C SER A 193 5.30 10.47 -0.41
N TRP A 194 4.49 10.57 -1.49
CA TRP A 194 4.38 9.52 -2.51
C TRP A 194 5.64 9.40 -3.34
N GLN A 195 6.23 10.52 -3.76
CA GLN A 195 7.48 10.56 -4.53
C GLN A 195 8.65 10.00 -3.73
N ALA A 196 8.78 10.41 -2.45
CA ALA A 196 9.85 9.94 -1.57
C ALA A 196 9.78 8.43 -1.26
N THR A 197 8.60 7.84 -1.36
CA THR A 197 8.36 6.41 -1.05
C THR A 197 8.20 5.55 -2.30
N GLU A 198 8.40 6.10 -3.48
CA GLU A 198 8.24 5.34 -4.72
C GLU A 198 9.33 4.26 -4.83
N ALA A 199 8.89 3.01 -4.92
CA ALA A 199 9.80 1.89 -5.10
C ALA A 199 10.21 1.77 -6.57
N SER A 200 11.51 1.69 -6.82
CA SER A 200 12.04 1.44 -8.16
C SER A 200 11.75 -0.01 -8.57
N LEU A 201 10.88 -0.18 -9.56
CA LEU A 201 10.63 -1.48 -10.19
C LEU A 201 11.91 -2.03 -10.85
N GLU A 202 12.78 -1.15 -11.32
CA GLU A 202 14.07 -1.53 -11.91
C GLU A 202 15.01 -2.09 -10.85
N ALA A 203 15.07 -1.50 -9.66
CA ALA A 203 15.83 -2.03 -8.54
C ALA A 203 15.31 -3.41 -8.11
N LEU A 204 13.97 -3.61 -8.11
CA LEU A 204 13.40 -4.93 -7.84
C LEU A 204 13.79 -5.95 -8.92
N LYS A 205 13.64 -5.61 -10.20
CA LYS A 205 14.01 -6.50 -11.32
C LYS A 205 15.50 -6.86 -11.26
N ALA A 206 16.38 -5.90 -10.96
CA ALA A 206 17.80 -6.15 -10.77
C ALA A 206 18.07 -7.14 -9.62
N ARG A 207 17.40 -6.97 -8.48
CA ARG A 207 17.48 -7.92 -7.34
C ARG A 207 16.98 -9.31 -7.71
N MET A 208 15.87 -9.40 -8.45
CA MET A 208 15.33 -10.70 -8.89
C MET A 208 16.23 -11.39 -9.92
N ALA A 209 16.85 -10.62 -10.84
CA ALA A 209 17.77 -11.15 -11.84
C ALA A 209 19.04 -11.76 -11.20
N THR A 210 19.53 -11.20 -10.11
CA THR A 210 20.68 -11.75 -9.36
C THR A 210 20.34 -13.04 -8.62
N ARG A 211 19.05 -13.37 -8.47
CA ARG A 211 18.51 -14.53 -7.73
C ARG A 211 18.14 -15.73 -8.60
N MET A 212 17.93 -15.52 -9.89
CA MET A 212 17.69 -16.66 -10.79
C MET A 212 18.97 -17.48 -10.87
N PRO A 213 18.94 -18.77 -10.48
CA PRO A 213 20.10 -19.64 -10.72
C PRO A 213 20.37 -19.60 -12.22
N GLN A 214 21.60 -19.22 -12.59
CA GLN A 214 22.04 -19.35 -13.98
C GLN A 214 21.76 -20.79 -14.40
N GLN A 215 20.77 -20.98 -15.26
CA GLN A 215 20.59 -22.28 -15.93
C GLN A 215 21.90 -22.54 -16.65
N LYS A 216 22.68 -23.52 -16.15
CA LYS A 216 23.85 -24.01 -16.86
C LYS A 216 23.36 -24.50 -18.21
N PRO A 217 23.94 -24.02 -19.32
CA PRO A 217 23.67 -24.63 -20.62
C PRO A 217 24.09 -26.14 -20.53
N GLY A 218 23.12 -27.01 -20.80
CA GLY A 218 23.29 -28.44 -20.92
C GLY A 218 24.04 -28.84 -22.19
#